data_b9fc3b2adf475b6849be541558afe3c1
#
_entry.id   b9fc3b2adf475b6849be541558afe3c1
#
_cell.length_a   1.000
_cell.length_b   1.000
_cell.length_c   1.000
_cell.angle_alpha   90.00
_cell.angle_beta   90.00
_cell.angle_gamma   90.00
#
_symmetry.space_group_name_H-M   'P 1'
#
loop_
_entity.id
_entity.type
_entity.pdbx_description
1 polymer ?
#
loop_
_entity_poly.entity_id
_entity_poly.type
_entity_poly.pdbx_seq_one_letter_code
_entity_poly.pdbx_strand_id
1 'polypeptide(L)'
;MSQHPTHDLTSTVSTITASRPARIDGRRLRSERTKQLIIEAYLALLRENPVAPMPTAARIAERAGYSVRSIFERFPDLNKLRAAAADYQLAQAAALAPPRNIDGDRHTRIKSQVETRAGTCERGVALWRVLIFSIDQDEDLKPRVRTARERTIERMEIMYRPELSTLSERDRKHMLIALEAITDIESWARMRELYGLSFDEACGVWIRAIDRMLPPTPSA
;
A
#
# COMPACT_ATOMS: atom_id res chain seq x y z
N MET A 1 64.34 51.80 20.37
CA MET A 1 63.11 52.03 21.17
C MET A 1 61.91 51.75 20.28
N SER A 2 61.37 50.55 20.33
CA SER A 2 60.08 50.23 19.61
C SER A 2 59.50 49.06 20.34
N GLN A 3 58.35 49.29 20.95
CA GLN A 3 57.58 48.32 21.70
C GLN A 3 56.65 47.56 20.75
N HIS A 4 56.66 46.24 20.79
CA HIS A 4 55.63 45.41 20.16
C HIS A 4 54.51 45.15 21.15
N PRO A 5 53.23 45.21 20.72
CA PRO A 5 52.12 44.70 21.49
C PRO A 5 51.87 43.24 21.17
N THR A 6 51.80 42.45 22.19
CA THR A 6 51.39 41.03 22.18
C THR A 6 49.87 40.91 21.92
N HIS A 7 49.48 40.16 20.86
CA HIS A 7 48.09 39.78 20.60
C HIS A 7 47.73 38.54 21.41
N ASP A 8 46.79 38.72 22.31
CA ASP A 8 46.16 37.66 23.10
C ASP A 8 45.07 36.98 22.25
N LEU A 9 45.25 35.71 21.91
CA LEU A 9 44.28 34.87 21.18
C LEU A 9 43.46 34.07 22.21
N THR A 10 42.37 34.66 22.70
CA THR A 10 41.34 33.95 23.46
C THR A 10 40.54 33.07 22.55
N SER A 11 40.81 31.74 22.62
CA SER A 11 40.10 30.68 21.93
C SER A 11 38.69 30.53 22.53
N THR A 12 37.66 30.89 21.75
CA THR A 12 36.26 30.66 22.10
C THR A 12 35.89 29.20 21.76
N VAL A 13 35.92 28.35 22.79
CA VAL A 13 35.41 26.98 22.66
C VAL A 13 33.89 27.04 22.62
N SER A 14 33.34 26.84 21.43
CA SER A 14 31.88 26.71 21.22
C SER A 14 31.42 25.35 21.72
N THR A 15 30.74 25.34 22.84
CA THR A 15 30.14 24.14 23.45
C THR A 15 28.96 23.70 22.58
N ILE A 16 29.15 22.65 21.77
CA ILE A 16 28.07 21.99 21.04
C ILE A 16 27.19 21.28 22.07
N THR A 17 26.07 21.86 22.38
CA THR A 17 25.04 21.25 23.23
C THR A 17 24.38 20.11 22.44
N ALA A 18 24.79 18.88 22.71
CA ALA A 18 24.16 17.68 22.17
C ALA A 18 22.70 17.65 22.65
N SER A 19 21.75 17.82 21.72
CA SER A 19 20.32 17.72 22.03
C SER A 19 20.02 16.28 22.46
N ARG A 20 19.53 16.13 23.68
CA ARG A 20 19.08 14.87 24.26
C ARG A 20 17.99 14.27 23.37
N PRO A 21 18.11 12.98 22.93
CA PRO A 21 17.06 12.37 22.11
C PRO A 21 15.73 12.43 22.85
N ALA A 22 14.67 12.90 22.17
CA ALA A 22 13.34 13.03 22.73
C ALA A 22 12.91 11.68 23.33
N ARG A 23 12.60 11.66 24.61
CA ARG A 23 12.09 10.48 25.32
C ARG A 23 10.81 10.06 24.63
N ILE A 24 10.84 8.91 23.92
CA ILE A 24 9.65 8.34 23.29
C ILE A 24 8.64 8.08 24.41
N ASP A 25 7.51 8.79 24.37
CA ASP A 25 6.47 8.65 25.37
C ASP A 25 5.85 7.25 25.27
N GLY A 26 6.14 6.38 26.24
CA GLY A 26 5.66 5.00 26.30
C GLY A 26 4.12 4.89 26.31
N ARG A 27 3.41 5.98 26.70
CA ARG A 27 1.95 6.06 26.60
C ARG A 27 1.51 6.19 25.14
N ARG A 28 2.20 7.00 24.35
CA ARG A 28 1.94 7.17 22.91
C ARG A 28 2.19 5.86 22.15
N LEU A 29 3.31 5.19 22.42
CA LEU A 29 3.61 3.89 21.80
C LEU A 29 2.55 2.83 22.10
N ARG A 30 2.09 2.74 23.35
CA ARG A 30 1.00 1.81 23.73
C ARG A 30 -0.31 2.17 23.02
N SER A 31 -0.64 3.45 22.88
CA SER A 31 -1.83 3.89 22.15
C SER A 31 -1.77 3.50 20.68
N GLU A 32 -0.67 3.73 19.99
CA GLU A 32 -0.50 3.36 18.58
C GLU A 32 -0.52 1.84 18.40
N ARG A 33 0.12 1.08 19.31
CA ARG A 33 0.04 -0.38 19.28
C ARG A 33 -1.39 -0.88 19.43
N THR A 34 -2.19 -0.28 20.32
CA THR A 34 -3.61 -0.64 20.48
C THR A 34 -4.41 -0.32 19.22
N LYS A 35 -4.20 0.83 18.58
CA LYS A 35 -4.86 1.16 17.29
C LYS A 35 -4.54 0.11 16.23
N GLN A 36 -3.27 -0.27 16.11
CA GLN A 36 -2.83 -1.27 15.16
C GLN A 36 -3.51 -2.62 15.39
N LEU A 37 -3.57 -3.11 16.64
CA LEU A 37 -4.23 -4.39 16.98
C LEU A 37 -5.74 -4.38 16.66
N ILE A 38 -6.41 -3.24 16.85
CA ILE A 38 -7.82 -3.06 16.48
C ILE A 38 -7.99 -3.13 14.95
N ILE A 39 -7.12 -2.46 14.19
CA ILE A 39 -7.12 -2.51 12.72
C ILE A 39 -6.88 -3.95 12.23
N GLU A 40 -5.88 -4.63 12.77
CA GLU A 40 -5.54 -6.01 12.41
C GLU A 40 -6.70 -6.98 12.71
N ALA A 41 -7.38 -6.82 13.85
CA ALA A 41 -8.56 -7.59 14.20
C ALA A 41 -9.73 -7.36 13.25
N TYR A 42 -9.98 -6.10 12.87
CA TYR A 42 -10.99 -5.74 11.87
C TYR A 42 -10.70 -6.39 10.51
N LEU A 43 -9.46 -6.28 10.02
CA LEU A 43 -9.04 -6.88 8.76
C LEU A 43 -9.11 -8.41 8.78
N ALA A 44 -8.79 -9.04 9.91
CA ALA A 44 -8.93 -10.48 10.08
C ALA A 44 -10.39 -10.94 9.97
N LEU A 45 -11.31 -10.24 10.63
CA LEU A 45 -12.74 -10.55 10.56
C LEU A 45 -13.31 -10.41 9.15
N LEU A 46 -12.86 -9.41 8.36
CA LEU A 46 -13.26 -9.25 6.96
C LEU A 46 -12.79 -10.43 6.09
N ARG A 47 -11.56 -10.93 6.32
CA ARG A 47 -11.00 -12.06 5.56
C ARG A 47 -11.66 -13.40 5.90
N GLU A 48 -12.02 -13.60 7.16
CA GLU A 48 -12.67 -14.82 7.61
C GLU A 48 -14.08 -15.00 7.02
N ASN A 49 -14.78 -13.90 6.80
CA ASN A 49 -16.15 -13.92 6.30
C ASN A 49 -16.39 -12.80 5.26
N PRO A 50 -15.88 -12.93 4.02
CA PRO A 50 -15.96 -11.88 3.01
C PRO A 50 -17.40 -11.58 2.55
N VAL A 51 -18.37 -12.46 2.81
CA VAL A 51 -19.79 -12.34 2.45
C VAL A 51 -20.66 -11.97 3.65
N ALA A 52 -20.09 -11.94 4.87
CA ALA A 52 -20.86 -11.64 6.09
C ALA A 52 -21.17 -10.13 6.21
N PRO A 53 -22.18 -9.79 7.02
CA PRO A 53 -22.40 -8.39 7.40
C PRO A 53 -21.13 -7.77 8.00
N MET A 54 -20.99 -6.46 7.83
CA MET A 54 -19.86 -5.69 8.36
C MET A 54 -19.61 -6.02 9.85
N PRO A 55 -18.34 -6.21 10.26
CA PRO A 55 -18.02 -6.50 11.65
C PRO A 55 -18.51 -5.39 12.58
N THR A 56 -19.24 -5.76 13.63
CA THR A 56 -19.69 -4.83 14.67
C THR A 56 -18.54 -4.45 15.60
N ALA A 57 -18.66 -3.30 16.30
CA ALA A 57 -17.68 -2.90 17.30
C ALA A 57 -17.47 -3.95 18.39
N ALA A 58 -18.51 -4.69 18.76
CA ALA A 58 -18.42 -5.77 19.75
C ALA A 58 -17.53 -6.93 19.26
N ARG A 59 -17.73 -7.40 18.02
CA ARG A 59 -16.91 -8.46 17.43
C ARG A 59 -15.44 -8.03 17.24
N ILE A 60 -15.24 -6.76 16.84
CA ILE A 60 -13.89 -6.22 16.69
C ILE A 60 -13.19 -6.14 18.05
N ALA A 61 -13.88 -5.68 19.09
CA ALA A 61 -13.38 -5.58 20.45
C ALA A 61 -12.98 -6.95 21.02
N GLU A 62 -13.86 -7.94 20.89
CA GLU A 62 -13.62 -9.34 21.27
C GLU A 62 -12.38 -9.88 20.59
N ARG A 63 -12.29 -9.75 19.26
CA ARG A 63 -11.15 -10.24 18.47
C ARG A 63 -9.84 -9.54 18.80
N ALA A 64 -9.88 -8.24 19.09
CA ALA A 64 -8.71 -7.45 19.44
C ALA A 64 -8.27 -7.63 20.91
N GLY A 65 -9.08 -8.24 21.76
CA GLY A 65 -8.84 -8.36 23.20
C GLY A 65 -9.02 -7.04 23.96
N TYR A 66 -9.93 -6.17 23.51
CA TYR A 66 -10.22 -4.87 24.09
C TYR A 66 -11.72 -4.68 24.36
N SER A 67 -12.09 -3.65 25.12
CA SER A 67 -13.48 -3.26 25.28
C SER A 67 -14.00 -2.46 24.10
N VAL A 68 -15.33 -2.46 23.87
CA VAL A 68 -15.99 -1.59 22.88
C VAL A 68 -15.67 -0.12 23.14
N ARG A 69 -15.60 0.30 24.41
CA ARG A 69 -15.18 1.65 24.80
C ARG A 69 -13.78 1.97 24.28
N SER A 70 -12.84 1.03 24.39
CA SER A 70 -11.47 1.19 23.87
C SER A 70 -11.43 1.37 22.35
N ILE A 71 -12.37 0.79 21.59
CA ILE A 71 -12.50 1.03 20.16
C ILE A 71 -12.86 2.50 19.91
N PHE A 72 -13.93 3.00 20.55
CA PHE A 72 -14.42 4.36 20.33
C PHE A 72 -13.53 5.47 20.92
N GLU A 73 -12.71 5.16 21.93
CA GLU A 73 -11.66 6.06 22.41
C GLU A 73 -10.56 6.32 21.34
N ARG A 74 -10.37 5.42 20.37
CA ARG A 74 -9.34 5.49 19.35
C ARG A 74 -9.87 5.81 17.97
N PHE A 75 -11.09 5.39 17.69
CA PHE A 75 -11.80 5.63 16.44
C PHE A 75 -13.20 6.14 16.78
N PRO A 76 -13.51 7.43 16.55
CA PRO A 76 -14.81 8.03 16.90
C PRO A 76 -16.01 7.25 16.38
N ASP A 77 -15.83 6.58 15.23
CA ASP A 77 -16.82 5.72 14.60
C ASP A 77 -16.13 4.61 13.77
N LEU A 78 -16.93 3.69 13.24
CA LEU A 78 -16.42 2.60 12.40
C LEU A 78 -15.98 3.07 11.00
N ASN A 79 -16.40 4.22 10.52
CA ASN A 79 -15.93 4.79 9.25
C ASN A 79 -14.47 5.22 9.40
N LYS A 80 -14.12 5.88 10.51
CA LYS A 80 -12.72 6.24 10.82
C LYS A 80 -11.83 5.00 11.02
N LEU A 81 -12.36 3.92 11.58
CA LEU A 81 -11.63 2.64 11.63
C LEU A 81 -11.41 2.07 10.21
N ARG A 82 -12.42 2.11 9.33
CA ARG A 82 -12.29 1.68 7.92
C ARG A 82 -11.23 2.49 7.17
N ALA A 83 -11.26 3.79 7.30
CA ALA A 83 -10.28 4.68 6.71
C ALA A 83 -8.86 4.35 7.20
N ALA A 84 -8.69 4.15 8.50
CA ALA A 84 -7.41 3.76 9.09
C ALA A 84 -6.95 2.36 8.62
N ALA A 85 -7.87 1.42 8.43
CA ALA A 85 -7.58 0.10 7.87
C ALA A 85 -7.13 0.20 6.39
N ALA A 86 -7.72 1.10 5.60
CA ALA A 86 -7.28 1.39 4.25
C ALA A 86 -5.86 1.97 4.21
N ASP A 87 -5.57 2.96 5.07
CA ASP A 87 -4.23 3.54 5.20
C ASP A 87 -3.19 2.49 5.61
N TYR A 88 -3.54 1.61 6.56
CA TYR A 88 -2.68 0.50 6.99
C TYR A 88 -2.39 -0.48 5.86
N GLN A 89 -3.40 -0.89 5.09
CA GLN A 89 -3.23 -1.77 3.93
C GLN A 89 -2.38 -1.13 2.83
N LEU A 90 -2.58 0.16 2.55
CA LEU A 90 -1.76 0.90 1.58
C LEU A 90 -0.29 0.97 2.01
N ALA A 91 -0.03 1.19 3.30
CA ALA A 91 1.32 1.19 3.85
C ALA A 91 1.97 -0.20 3.78
N GLN A 92 1.22 -1.26 4.13
CA GLN A 92 1.69 -2.65 4.02
C GLN A 92 1.99 -3.04 2.56
N ALA A 93 1.10 -2.67 1.62
CA ALA A 93 1.33 -2.92 0.20
C ALA A 93 2.60 -2.22 -0.29
N ALA A 94 2.82 -0.97 0.10
CA ALA A 94 4.03 -0.23 -0.27
C ALA A 94 5.31 -0.87 0.30
N ALA A 95 5.27 -1.34 1.55
CA ALA A 95 6.42 -1.98 2.19
C ALA A 95 6.77 -3.35 1.59
N LEU A 96 5.75 -4.12 1.16
CA LEU A 96 5.92 -5.47 0.61
C LEU A 96 6.17 -5.50 -0.89
N ALA A 97 5.95 -4.40 -1.58
CA ALA A 97 5.94 -4.35 -3.04
C ALA A 97 6.90 -3.33 -3.66
N PRO A 98 8.17 -3.18 -3.20
CA PRO A 98 9.12 -2.40 -4.00
C PRO A 98 9.27 -3.05 -5.39
N PRO A 99 9.42 -2.26 -6.47
CA PRO A 99 9.72 -2.81 -7.79
C PRO A 99 10.97 -3.69 -7.72
N ARG A 100 10.87 -4.93 -8.21
CA ARG A 100 11.99 -5.88 -8.26
C ARG A 100 12.17 -6.35 -9.69
N ASN A 101 13.39 -6.74 -10.04
CA ASN A 101 13.74 -7.24 -11.38
C ASN A 101 13.44 -6.23 -12.50
N ILE A 102 13.61 -4.94 -12.22
CA ILE A 102 13.35 -3.84 -13.20
C ILE A 102 14.24 -4.01 -14.44
N ASP A 103 15.49 -4.45 -14.25
CA ASP A 103 16.47 -4.64 -15.31
C ASP A 103 16.43 -6.07 -15.91
N GLY A 104 15.46 -6.88 -15.50
CA GLY A 104 15.24 -8.22 -16.05
C GLY A 104 14.70 -8.20 -17.48
N ASP A 105 14.72 -9.35 -18.12
CA ASP A 105 14.06 -9.52 -19.42
C ASP A 105 12.53 -9.29 -19.30
N ARG A 106 11.86 -9.18 -20.44
CA ARG A 106 10.42 -8.94 -20.53
C ARG A 106 9.62 -9.92 -19.65
N HIS A 107 9.88 -11.21 -19.77
CA HIS A 107 9.14 -12.23 -19.02
C HIS A 107 9.34 -12.07 -17.52
N THR A 108 10.57 -11.87 -17.09
CA THR A 108 10.94 -11.66 -15.68
C THR A 108 10.26 -10.43 -15.09
N ARG A 109 10.21 -9.30 -15.83
CA ARG A 109 9.52 -8.08 -15.38
C ARG A 109 8.02 -8.28 -15.25
N ILE A 110 7.37 -8.88 -16.28
CA ILE A 110 5.93 -9.19 -16.26
C ILE A 110 5.59 -10.10 -15.09
N LYS A 111 6.33 -11.20 -14.92
CA LYS A 111 6.12 -12.15 -13.82
C LYS A 111 6.25 -11.48 -12.46
N SER A 112 7.31 -10.72 -12.22
CA SER A 112 7.55 -10.00 -10.96
C SER A 112 6.43 -9.01 -10.63
N GLN A 113 5.94 -8.28 -11.63
CA GLN A 113 4.82 -7.35 -11.46
C GLN A 113 3.53 -8.09 -11.13
N VAL A 114 3.22 -9.17 -11.86
CA VAL A 114 2.00 -9.95 -11.65
C VAL A 114 1.98 -10.60 -10.27
N GLU A 115 3.04 -11.28 -9.87
CA GLU A 115 3.11 -11.94 -8.55
C GLU A 115 2.95 -10.94 -7.41
N THR A 116 3.56 -9.76 -7.53
CA THR A 116 3.41 -8.70 -6.54
C THR A 116 1.98 -8.18 -6.49
N ARG A 117 1.36 -7.92 -7.65
CA ARG A 117 -0.03 -7.45 -7.74
C ARG A 117 -1.00 -8.50 -7.21
N ALA A 118 -0.84 -9.76 -7.61
CA ALA A 118 -1.64 -10.89 -7.16
C ALA A 118 -1.61 -11.03 -5.63
N GLY A 119 -0.42 -11.00 -5.04
CA GLY A 119 -0.29 -11.04 -3.58
C GLY A 119 -0.93 -9.84 -2.87
N THR A 120 -0.95 -8.66 -3.49
CA THR A 120 -1.67 -7.49 -2.97
C THR A 120 -3.18 -7.68 -3.05
N CYS A 121 -3.68 -8.17 -4.18
CA CYS A 121 -5.10 -8.46 -4.37
C CYS A 121 -5.60 -9.54 -3.40
N GLU A 122 -4.88 -10.67 -3.28
CA GLU A 122 -5.24 -11.77 -2.37
C GLU A 122 -5.46 -11.28 -0.92
N ARG A 123 -4.58 -10.41 -0.45
CA ARG A 123 -4.70 -9.82 0.89
C ARG A 123 -5.75 -8.73 1.02
N GLY A 124 -6.09 -8.07 -0.09
CA GLY A 124 -6.84 -6.82 -0.09
C GLY A 124 -8.32 -6.95 -0.47
N VAL A 125 -8.75 -8.05 -1.12
CA VAL A 125 -10.11 -8.19 -1.69
C VAL A 125 -11.20 -7.85 -0.68
N ALA A 126 -11.16 -8.40 0.52
CA ALA A 126 -12.21 -8.23 1.51
C ALA A 126 -12.38 -6.76 1.94
N LEU A 127 -11.27 -6.06 2.21
CA LEU A 127 -11.32 -4.63 2.54
C LEU A 127 -11.74 -3.81 1.31
N TRP A 128 -11.22 -4.12 0.13
CA TRP A 128 -11.54 -3.40 -1.10
C TRP A 128 -13.05 -3.37 -1.37
N ARG A 129 -13.72 -4.50 -1.22
CA ARG A 129 -15.19 -4.59 -1.38
C ARG A 129 -15.92 -3.68 -0.40
N VAL A 130 -15.47 -3.66 0.85
CA VAL A 130 -16.01 -2.75 1.86
C VAL A 130 -15.81 -1.28 1.48
N LEU A 131 -14.62 -0.92 0.98
CA LEU A 131 -14.32 0.46 0.57
C LEU A 131 -15.19 0.87 -0.61
N ILE A 132 -15.29 0.04 -1.65
CA ILE A 132 -16.10 0.34 -2.85
C ILE A 132 -17.58 0.42 -2.50
N PHE A 133 -18.10 -0.48 -1.66
CA PHE A 133 -19.49 -0.43 -1.20
C PHE A 133 -19.82 0.85 -0.41
N SER A 134 -18.85 1.39 0.31
CA SER A 134 -19.02 2.56 1.17
C SER A 134 -18.57 3.88 0.53
N ILE A 135 -18.00 3.86 -0.68
CA ILE A 135 -17.31 5.02 -1.28
C ILE A 135 -18.24 6.22 -1.52
N ASP A 136 -19.52 5.98 -1.81
CA ASP A 136 -20.49 7.04 -2.04
C ASP A 136 -21.05 7.63 -0.74
N GLN A 137 -20.88 6.92 0.37
CA GLN A 137 -21.36 7.32 1.70
C GLN A 137 -20.24 7.95 2.56
N ASP A 138 -18.97 7.83 2.15
CA ASP A 138 -17.82 8.29 2.91
C ASP A 138 -16.77 8.93 1.99
N GLU A 139 -16.81 10.25 1.91
CA GLU A 139 -15.87 11.05 1.09
C GLU A 139 -14.39 10.81 1.47
N ASP A 140 -14.11 10.42 2.70
CA ASP A 140 -12.73 10.11 3.15
C ASP A 140 -12.15 8.88 2.45
N LEU A 141 -12.97 8.02 1.83
CA LEU A 141 -12.50 6.80 1.17
C LEU A 141 -12.04 7.04 -0.29
N LYS A 142 -12.62 8.02 -0.98
CA LYS A 142 -12.31 8.33 -2.39
C LYS A 142 -10.81 8.58 -2.65
N PRO A 143 -10.12 9.42 -1.84
CA PRO A 143 -8.69 9.64 -2.02
C PRO A 143 -7.86 8.35 -1.86
N ARG A 144 -8.25 7.46 -0.93
CA ARG A 144 -7.54 6.20 -0.66
C ARG A 144 -7.66 5.21 -1.80
N VAL A 145 -8.86 5.08 -2.36
CA VAL A 145 -9.11 4.26 -3.56
C VAL A 145 -8.31 4.80 -4.75
N ARG A 146 -8.31 6.12 -4.95
CA ARG A 146 -7.51 6.78 -5.98
C ARG A 146 -6.02 6.47 -5.81
N THR A 147 -5.47 6.70 -4.62
CA THR A 147 -4.06 6.42 -4.33
C THR A 147 -3.68 4.96 -4.56
N ALA A 148 -4.57 4.01 -4.23
CA ALA A 148 -4.32 2.60 -4.50
C ALA A 148 -4.16 2.31 -6.01
N ARG A 149 -5.01 2.91 -6.84
CA ARG A 149 -4.96 2.78 -8.30
C ARG A 149 -3.74 3.48 -8.91
N GLU A 150 -3.48 4.72 -8.50
CA GLU A 150 -2.31 5.50 -8.93
C GLU A 150 -1.00 4.74 -8.68
N ARG A 151 -0.80 4.20 -7.48
CA ARG A 151 0.38 3.38 -7.16
C ARG A 151 0.51 2.12 -8.02
N THR A 152 -0.61 1.53 -8.40
CA THR A 152 -0.61 0.36 -9.31
C THR A 152 -0.11 0.79 -10.70
N ILE A 153 -0.60 1.91 -11.22
CA ILE A 153 -0.18 2.47 -12.52
C ILE A 153 1.30 2.88 -12.49
N GLU A 154 1.73 3.63 -11.47
CA GLU A 154 3.15 4.03 -11.31
C GLU A 154 4.10 2.82 -11.33
N ARG A 155 3.71 1.74 -10.66
CA ARG A 155 4.51 0.52 -10.66
C ARG A 155 4.55 -0.14 -12.05
N MET A 156 3.44 -0.15 -12.78
CA MET A 156 3.39 -0.67 -14.16
C MET A 156 4.26 0.18 -15.10
N GLU A 157 4.26 1.49 -14.95
CA GLU A 157 5.14 2.40 -15.70
C GLU A 157 6.63 2.06 -15.51
N ILE A 158 7.03 1.76 -14.27
CA ILE A 158 8.41 1.37 -13.96
C ILE A 158 8.72 0.01 -14.60
N MET A 159 7.88 -0.99 -14.38
CA MET A 159 8.16 -2.37 -14.77
C MET A 159 8.09 -2.60 -16.29
N TYR A 160 7.24 -1.85 -16.98
CA TYR A 160 7.01 -1.98 -18.44
C TYR A 160 7.59 -0.81 -19.24
N ARG A 161 8.50 -0.03 -18.62
CA ARG A 161 9.13 1.14 -19.26
C ARG A 161 9.68 0.86 -20.64
N PRO A 162 10.43 -0.23 -20.91
CA PRO A 162 10.97 -0.48 -22.25
C PRO A 162 9.87 -0.58 -23.31
N GLU A 163 8.80 -1.32 -23.06
CA GLU A 163 7.69 -1.52 -23.98
C GLU A 163 6.87 -0.22 -24.13
N LEU A 164 6.58 0.44 -23.03
CA LEU A 164 5.78 1.68 -23.00
C LEU A 164 6.48 2.85 -23.66
N SER A 165 7.82 2.86 -23.74
CA SER A 165 8.60 3.91 -24.40
C SER A 165 8.44 3.94 -25.91
N THR A 166 7.93 2.86 -26.53
CA THR A 166 7.65 2.78 -27.97
C THR A 166 6.33 3.41 -28.37
N LEU A 167 5.48 3.74 -27.40
CA LEU A 167 4.14 4.26 -27.59
C LEU A 167 4.10 5.79 -27.55
N SER A 168 3.14 6.38 -28.27
CA SER A 168 2.79 7.77 -28.06
C SER A 168 2.30 8.00 -26.61
N GLU A 169 2.35 9.24 -26.12
CA GLU A 169 1.86 9.57 -24.77
C GLU A 169 0.40 9.14 -24.57
N ARG A 170 -0.45 9.35 -25.57
CA ARG A 170 -1.85 8.94 -25.54
C ARG A 170 -1.99 7.43 -25.46
N ASP A 171 -1.28 6.68 -26.31
CA ASP A 171 -1.40 5.22 -26.36
C ASP A 171 -0.81 4.59 -25.11
N ARG A 172 0.29 5.15 -24.58
CA ARG A 172 0.85 4.74 -23.29
C ARG A 172 -0.15 4.88 -22.16
N LYS A 173 -0.85 6.03 -22.08
CA LYS A 173 -1.89 6.26 -21.09
C LYS A 173 -3.03 5.26 -21.23
N HIS A 174 -3.51 5.00 -22.46
CA HIS A 174 -4.56 4.02 -22.70
C HIS A 174 -4.11 2.60 -22.35
N MET A 175 -2.87 2.24 -22.66
CA MET A 175 -2.30 0.94 -22.29
C MET A 175 -2.28 0.74 -20.77
N LEU A 176 -1.81 1.73 -20.02
CA LEU A 176 -1.78 1.65 -18.56
C LEU A 176 -3.17 1.52 -17.94
N ILE A 177 -4.17 2.25 -18.45
CA ILE A 177 -5.56 2.12 -18.04
C ILE A 177 -6.07 0.71 -18.32
N ALA A 178 -5.81 0.15 -19.50
CA ALA A 178 -6.23 -1.20 -19.86
C ALA A 178 -5.56 -2.25 -18.98
N LEU A 179 -4.27 -2.14 -18.72
CA LEU A 179 -3.51 -3.03 -17.83
C LEU A 179 -4.01 -2.96 -16.38
N GLU A 180 -4.33 -1.75 -15.88
CA GLU A 180 -4.91 -1.57 -14.54
C GLU A 180 -6.27 -2.24 -14.46
N ALA A 181 -7.14 -2.03 -15.46
CA ALA A 181 -8.48 -2.59 -15.50
C ALA A 181 -8.49 -4.14 -15.54
N ILE A 182 -7.64 -4.77 -16.35
CA ILE A 182 -7.59 -6.24 -16.42
C ILE A 182 -6.97 -6.87 -15.17
N THR A 183 -6.09 -6.14 -14.46
CA THR A 183 -5.46 -6.59 -13.23
C THR A 183 -6.11 -5.99 -11.98
N ASP A 184 -7.35 -5.54 -12.10
CA ASP A 184 -8.15 -5.04 -10.98
C ASP A 184 -8.38 -6.14 -9.93
N ILE A 185 -8.61 -5.71 -8.70
CA ILE A 185 -8.77 -6.61 -7.56
C ILE A 185 -10.01 -7.49 -7.67
N GLU A 186 -11.09 -7.02 -8.32
CA GLU A 186 -12.28 -7.85 -8.59
C GLU A 186 -12.04 -8.83 -9.74
N SER A 187 -11.18 -8.49 -10.70
CA SER A 187 -10.71 -9.44 -11.72
C SER A 187 -9.96 -10.62 -11.05
N TRP A 188 -9.09 -10.31 -10.09
CA TRP A 188 -8.42 -11.31 -9.26
C TRP A 188 -9.41 -12.18 -8.49
N ALA A 189 -10.32 -11.55 -7.74
CA ALA A 189 -11.32 -12.25 -6.94
C ALA A 189 -12.20 -13.18 -7.79
N ARG A 190 -12.61 -12.73 -8.98
CA ARG A 190 -13.38 -13.53 -9.92
C ARG A 190 -12.62 -14.79 -10.37
N MET A 191 -11.33 -14.67 -10.67
CA MET A 191 -10.50 -15.83 -11.03
C MET A 191 -10.39 -16.83 -9.89
N ARG A 192 -10.23 -16.35 -8.67
CA ARG A 192 -10.07 -17.19 -7.47
C ARG A 192 -11.39 -17.81 -6.99
N GLU A 193 -12.44 -17.00 -6.90
CA GLU A 193 -13.71 -17.38 -6.25
C GLU A 193 -14.70 -18.04 -7.23
N LEU A 194 -14.84 -17.46 -8.44
CA LEU A 194 -15.82 -17.94 -9.42
C LEU A 194 -15.26 -19.07 -10.29
N TYR A 195 -14.02 -18.92 -10.77
CA TYR A 195 -13.40 -19.91 -11.66
C TYR A 195 -12.55 -20.93 -10.91
N GLY A 196 -12.33 -20.79 -9.60
CA GLY A 196 -11.60 -21.74 -8.76
C GLY A 196 -10.12 -21.89 -9.12
N LEU A 197 -9.53 -20.92 -9.82
CA LEU A 197 -8.12 -21.00 -10.21
C LEU A 197 -7.22 -20.94 -8.97
N SER A 198 -6.16 -21.71 -8.96
CA SER A 198 -5.07 -21.54 -7.98
C SER A 198 -4.38 -20.19 -8.14
N PHE A 199 -3.58 -19.78 -7.14
CA PHE A 199 -2.80 -18.54 -7.21
C PHE A 199 -1.93 -18.50 -8.48
N ASP A 200 -1.22 -19.59 -8.78
CA ASP A 200 -0.30 -19.66 -9.90
C ASP A 200 -1.03 -19.68 -11.26
N GLU A 201 -2.17 -20.37 -11.36
CA GLU A 201 -3.00 -20.35 -12.56
C GLU A 201 -3.54 -18.97 -12.85
N ALA A 202 -4.05 -18.25 -11.85
CA ALA A 202 -4.53 -16.88 -11.97
C ALA A 202 -3.39 -15.90 -12.37
N CYS A 203 -2.21 -16.04 -11.77
CA CYS A 203 -1.01 -15.33 -12.22
C CYS A 203 -0.69 -15.63 -13.67
N GLY A 204 -0.75 -16.91 -14.09
CA GLY A 204 -0.53 -17.32 -15.47
C GLY A 204 -1.51 -16.69 -16.46
N VAL A 205 -2.78 -16.49 -16.08
CA VAL A 205 -3.76 -15.76 -16.90
C VAL A 205 -3.31 -14.32 -17.11
N TRP A 206 -2.96 -13.61 -16.06
CA TRP A 206 -2.52 -12.22 -16.16
C TRP A 206 -1.20 -12.07 -16.92
N ILE A 207 -0.20 -12.94 -16.67
CA ILE A 207 1.07 -12.92 -17.40
C ILE A 207 0.83 -13.02 -18.90
N ARG A 208 0.02 -13.99 -19.35
CA ARG A 208 -0.28 -14.17 -20.79
C ARG A 208 -1.07 -13.01 -21.38
N ALA A 209 -2.01 -12.42 -20.64
CA ALA A 209 -2.77 -11.28 -21.10
C ALA A 209 -1.88 -10.04 -21.27
N ILE A 210 -1.09 -9.71 -20.25
CA ILE A 210 -0.17 -8.56 -20.28
C ILE A 210 0.87 -8.72 -21.38
N ASP A 211 1.46 -9.91 -21.53
CA ASP A 211 2.47 -10.18 -22.56
C ASP A 211 1.93 -9.98 -23.97
N ARG A 212 0.67 -10.30 -24.22
CA ARG A 212 0.01 -10.07 -25.53
C ARG A 212 -0.41 -8.61 -25.75
N MET A 213 -0.68 -7.88 -24.70
CA MET A 213 -1.11 -6.47 -24.81
C MET A 213 0.06 -5.51 -24.99
N LEU A 214 1.17 -5.75 -24.30
CA LEU A 214 2.35 -4.89 -24.40
C LEU A 214 3.00 -4.99 -25.79
N PRO A 215 3.43 -3.87 -26.38
CA PRO A 215 4.21 -3.89 -27.62
C PRO A 215 5.52 -4.68 -27.43
N PRO A 216 6.19 -5.06 -28.52
CA PRO A 216 7.50 -5.71 -28.45
C PRO A 216 8.51 -4.84 -27.67
N THR A 217 9.38 -5.49 -26.90
CA THR A 217 10.51 -4.82 -26.27
C THR A 217 11.46 -4.31 -27.35
N PRO A 218 11.88 -3.04 -27.33
CA PRO A 218 12.85 -2.53 -28.29
C PRO A 218 14.15 -3.33 -28.25
N SER A 219 14.74 -3.56 -29.40
CA SER A 219 16.11 -4.09 -29.46
C SER A 219 17.07 -3.05 -28.87
N ALA A 220 18.01 -3.51 -28.06
CA ALA A 220 19.06 -2.65 -27.48
C ALA A 220 20.01 -2.14 -28.54
#